data_8f11d131a4f25f264deec076d1a864c5
#
_entry.id   8f11d131a4f25f264deec076d1a864c5
#
_cell.length_a   1.000
_cell.length_b   1.000
_cell.length_c   1.000
_cell.angle_alpha   90.00
_cell.angle_beta   90.00
_cell.angle_gamma   90.00
#
_symmetry.space_group_name_H-M   'P 1'
#
loop_
_entity.id
_entity.type
_entity.pdbx_description
1 polymer ?
#
loop_
_entity_poly.entity_id
_entity_poly.type
_entity_poly.pdbx_seq_one_letter_code
_entity_poly.pdbx_strand_id
1 'polypeptide(L)'
;MKKRKTHNHLIFLVIGGLIGLVLAGYGIFEKTSDFNFQSQDAIALVNDVPIKNESYLRALDRYSSDSKNKMDDEDRAWVLQRLIEEELLVQRGFSLGMITSDNDVRGAIVRTLISSINTEAEAIVPEKEELINFYNNNKERFAYPATYFIEAWVSKTLGDTQIAINQLNNNGSIESNKNIKRLENIPNGLLTLKKITEYLGPSIASKIKPLSEGVAFSHHENDRWYIIQINQKNEESFAPIENIQIQLKNEFIRDQADKRLRAYIDNLKENASINYLNER
;
A
#
# COMPACT_ATOMS: atom_id res chain seq x y z
N MET A 1 -14.82 39.46 -62.14
CA MET A 1 -14.08 40.04 -61.02
C MET A 1 -14.96 40.21 -59.80
N LYS A 2 -14.84 39.33 -58.77
CA LYS A 2 -15.37 39.56 -57.43
C LYS A 2 -14.91 38.41 -56.51
N LYS A 3 -13.68 38.46 -55.97
CA LYS A 3 -13.24 37.60 -54.90
C LYS A 3 -12.25 38.40 -54.03
N ARG A 4 -12.75 39.08 -53.00
CA ARG A 4 -11.94 39.62 -51.89
C ARG A 4 -12.86 40.19 -50.82
N LYS A 5 -13.57 39.33 -50.07
CA LYS A 5 -14.29 39.78 -48.85
C LYS A 5 -14.39 38.74 -47.71
N THR A 6 -13.82 37.53 -47.88
CA THR A 6 -13.96 36.49 -46.86
C THR A 6 -12.77 36.38 -45.91
N HIS A 7 -11.64 37.09 -46.15
CA HIS A 7 -10.43 36.97 -45.33
C HIS A 7 -10.49 37.78 -44.04
N ASN A 8 -11.23 38.91 -44.05
CA ASN A 8 -11.25 39.82 -42.89
C ASN A 8 -12.10 39.26 -41.73
N HIS A 9 -13.16 38.53 -42.01
CA HIS A 9 -14.00 37.92 -40.94
C HIS A 9 -13.27 36.83 -40.20
N LEU A 10 -12.42 36.03 -40.83
CA LEU A 10 -11.59 35.01 -40.20
C LEU A 10 -10.52 35.64 -39.30
N ILE A 11 -9.92 36.76 -39.70
CA ILE A 11 -8.95 37.48 -38.88
C ILE A 11 -9.60 38.07 -37.64
N PHE A 12 -10.79 38.64 -37.74
CA PHE A 12 -11.55 39.12 -36.58
C PHE A 12 -11.99 38.02 -35.63
N LEU A 13 -12.29 36.82 -36.15
CA LEU A 13 -12.63 35.65 -35.34
C LEU A 13 -11.40 35.11 -34.57
N VAL A 14 -10.23 35.07 -35.20
CA VAL A 14 -8.97 34.65 -34.57
C VAL A 14 -8.54 35.67 -33.51
N ILE A 15 -8.62 36.99 -33.82
CA ILE A 15 -8.29 38.05 -32.85
C ILE A 15 -9.28 38.04 -31.68
N GLY A 16 -10.57 37.86 -31.93
CA GLY A 16 -11.59 37.77 -30.89
C GLY A 16 -11.41 36.53 -30.01
N GLY A 17 -11.04 35.38 -30.60
CA GLY A 17 -10.72 34.15 -29.88
C GLY A 17 -9.47 34.30 -29.00
N LEU A 18 -8.40 34.96 -29.50
CA LEU A 18 -7.19 35.25 -28.74
C LEU A 18 -7.44 36.22 -27.57
N ILE A 19 -8.22 37.26 -27.79
CA ILE A 19 -8.61 38.22 -26.73
C ILE A 19 -9.50 37.51 -25.68
N GLY A 20 -10.44 36.66 -26.12
CA GLY A 20 -11.27 35.86 -25.21
C GLY A 20 -10.45 34.87 -24.39
N LEU A 21 -9.41 34.25 -24.94
CA LEU A 21 -8.49 33.35 -24.22
C LEU A 21 -7.63 34.11 -23.20
N VAL A 22 -7.16 35.31 -23.55
CA VAL A 22 -6.40 36.16 -22.61
C VAL A 22 -7.28 36.67 -21.49
N LEU A 23 -8.51 37.09 -21.78
CA LEU A 23 -9.47 37.52 -20.74
C LEU A 23 -9.94 36.35 -19.86
N ALA A 24 -10.13 35.15 -20.42
CA ALA A 24 -10.42 33.95 -19.65
C ALA A 24 -9.23 33.52 -18.77
N GLY A 25 -8.00 33.61 -19.30
CA GLY A 25 -6.76 33.37 -18.54
C GLY A 25 -6.56 34.38 -17.41
N TYR A 26 -6.82 35.65 -17.66
CA TYR A 26 -6.75 36.71 -16.64
C TYR A 26 -7.80 36.48 -15.49
N GLY A 27 -9.04 36.12 -15.85
CA GLY A 27 -10.09 35.84 -14.87
C GLY A 27 -9.84 34.57 -14.04
N ILE A 28 -9.05 33.62 -14.57
CA ILE A 28 -8.63 32.45 -13.79
C ILE A 28 -7.48 32.82 -12.83
N PHE A 29 -6.57 33.73 -13.24
CA PHE A 29 -5.46 34.19 -12.41
C PHE A 29 -5.91 35.14 -11.30
N GLU A 30 -6.90 36.01 -11.54
CA GLU A 30 -7.49 36.87 -10.48
C GLU A 30 -8.33 36.05 -9.49
N LYS A 31 -8.98 34.94 -9.93
CA LYS A 31 -9.76 34.07 -9.03
C LYS A 31 -8.92 33.21 -8.08
N THR A 32 -7.62 33.09 -8.32
CA THR A 32 -6.70 32.43 -7.37
C THR A 32 -6.18 33.36 -6.27
N SER A 33 -6.40 34.68 -6.38
CA SER A 33 -6.09 35.63 -5.29
C SER A 33 -7.30 36.02 -4.43
N ASP A 34 -8.52 35.77 -4.90
CA ASP A 34 -9.73 35.90 -4.10
C ASP A 34 -10.14 34.57 -3.45
N PHE A 35 -9.29 34.05 -2.56
CA PHE A 35 -9.80 33.32 -1.42
C PHE A 35 -10.51 34.36 -0.53
N ASN A 36 -11.63 34.90 -0.99
CA ASN A 36 -12.65 35.49 -0.14
C ASN A 36 -13.21 34.37 0.72
N PHE A 37 -12.43 33.95 1.71
CA PHE A 37 -12.94 33.23 2.84
C PHE A 37 -14.00 34.20 3.45
N GLN A 38 -15.27 33.85 3.24
CA GLN A 38 -16.34 34.51 3.93
C GLN A 38 -15.98 34.48 5.40
N SER A 39 -15.68 35.63 5.97
CA SER A 39 -15.36 35.85 7.39
C SER A 39 -16.45 35.35 8.34
N GLN A 40 -17.53 34.76 7.82
CA GLN A 40 -18.64 34.19 8.58
C GLN A 40 -18.29 32.88 9.30
N ASP A 41 -17.22 32.18 8.90
CA ASP A 41 -16.82 30.91 9.55
C ASP A 41 -15.51 31.01 10.35
N ALA A 42 -14.95 32.18 10.53
CA ALA A 42 -13.73 32.38 11.30
C ALA A 42 -14.05 32.97 12.69
N ILE A 43 -13.44 32.43 13.76
CA ILE A 43 -13.56 32.96 15.13
C ILE A 43 -12.48 33.99 15.43
N ALA A 44 -11.37 34.00 14.73
CA ALA A 44 -10.29 34.96 14.82
C ALA A 44 -9.49 35.04 13.54
N LEU A 45 -8.75 36.13 13.34
CA LEU A 45 -7.77 36.33 12.29
C LEU A 45 -6.39 36.54 12.90
N VAL A 46 -5.39 35.83 12.42
CA VAL A 46 -3.98 35.96 12.82
C VAL A 46 -3.16 36.35 11.60
N ASN A 47 -2.75 37.64 11.48
CA ASN A 47 -2.10 38.16 10.28
C ASN A 47 -2.89 37.81 8.99
N ASP A 48 -4.21 38.09 8.99
CA ASP A 48 -5.15 37.82 7.91
C ASP A 48 -5.42 36.32 7.65
N VAL A 49 -4.80 35.38 8.37
CA VAL A 49 -5.10 33.94 8.30
C VAL A 49 -6.24 33.60 9.27
N PRO A 50 -7.35 33.02 8.79
CA PRO A 50 -8.50 32.73 9.62
C PRO A 50 -8.32 31.50 10.49
N ILE A 51 -8.59 31.60 11.78
CA ILE A 51 -8.85 30.42 12.63
C ILE A 51 -10.31 30.03 12.43
N LYS A 52 -10.53 28.88 11.78
CA LYS A 52 -11.86 28.38 11.46
C LYS A 52 -12.64 28.01 12.73
N ASN A 53 -13.94 28.36 12.76
CA ASN A 53 -14.83 27.96 13.84
C ASN A 53 -14.84 26.42 14.05
N GLU A 54 -14.80 25.63 12.96
CA GLU A 54 -14.72 24.18 13.05
C GLU A 54 -13.46 23.69 13.81
N SER A 55 -12.30 24.33 13.56
CA SER A 55 -11.06 23.99 14.26
C SER A 55 -11.14 24.34 15.75
N TYR A 56 -11.77 25.45 16.06
CA TYR A 56 -12.03 25.86 17.45
C TYR A 56 -12.96 24.88 18.16
N LEU A 57 -14.07 24.50 17.55
CA LEU A 57 -15.02 23.55 18.13
C LEU A 57 -14.34 22.16 18.35
N ARG A 58 -13.53 21.69 17.42
CA ARG A 58 -12.76 20.45 17.62
C ARG A 58 -11.73 20.56 18.75
N ALA A 59 -11.12 21.73 18.93
CA ALA A 59 -10.19 21.96 20.03
C ALA A 59 -10.92 22.00 21.38
N LEU A 60 -12.09 22.58 21.44
CA LEU A 60 -12.96 22.58 22.63
C LEU A 60 -13.40 21.16 23.00
N ASP A 61 -13.80 20.36 22.01
CA ASP A 61 -14.23 18.97 22.23
C ASP A 61 -13.08 18.12 22.81
N ARG A 62 -11.88 18.25 22.27
CA ARG A 62 -10.68 17.59 22.82
C ARG A 62 -10.40 18.05 24.25
N TYR A 63 -10.43 19.35 24.52
CA TYR A 63 -10.20 19.90 25.86
C TYR A 63 -11.23 19.39 26.86
N SER A 64 -12.51 19.35 26.46
CA SER A 64 -13.61 18.87 27.32
C SER A 64 -13.52 17.37 27.61
N SER A 65 -13.00 16.59 26.65
CA SER A 65 -12.80 15.14 26.83
C SER A 65 -11.71 14.81 27.84
N ASP A 66 -10.72 15.68 27.98
CA ASP A 66 -9.61 15.53 28.93
C ASP A 66 -9.92 16.16 30.30
N SER A 67 -10.93 17.04 30.38
CA SER A 67 -11.32 17.75 31.62
C SER A 67 -12.45 17.01 32.33
N LYS A 68 -12.33 16.89 33.67
CA LYS A 68 -13.40 16.37 34.52
C LYS A 68 -14.45 17.43 34.88
N ASN A 69 -14.18 18.70 34.64
CA ASN A 69 -15.03 19.80 34.98
C ASN A 69 -15.81 20.29 33.75
N LYS A 70 -16.97 20.92 34.00
CA LYS A 70 -17.74 21.58 32.95
C LYS A 70 -16.97 22.81 32.49
N MET A 71 -16.80 22.91 31.17
CA MET A 71 -16.09 24.01 30.51
C MET A 71 -16.77 25.34 30.79
N ASP A 72 -16.00 26.33 31.20
CA ASP A 72 -16.43 27.72 31.41
C ASP A 72 -15.92 28.67 30.30
N ASP A 73 -16.16 29.97 30.46
CA ASP A 73 -15.75 30.95 29.45
C ASP A 73 -14.23 31.24 29.50
N GLU A 74 -13.57 31.04 30.65
CA GLU A 74 -12.11 31.16 30.76
C GLU A 74 -11.43 30.01 30.00
N ASP A 75 -11.93 28.77 30.10
CA ASP A 75 -11.49 27.62 29.35
C ASP A 75 -11.60 27.85 27.82
N ARG A 76 -12.75 28.42 27.39
CA ARG A 76 -13.00 28.77 25.99
C ARG A 76 -12.00 29.79 25.46
N ALA A 77 -11.77 30.86 26.25
CA ALA A 77 -10.79 31.88 25.90
C ALA A 77 -9.37 31.30 25.85
N TRP A 78 -9.03 30.42 26.78
CA TRP A 78 -7.73 29.75 26.81
C TRP A 78 -7.52 28.88 25.58
N VAL A 79 -8.51 28.07 25.17
CA VAL A 79 -8.44 27.26 23.96
C VAL A 79 -8.25 28.11 22.71
N LEU A 80 -8.98 29.25 22.60
CA LEU A 80 -8.80 30.17 21.49
C LEU A 80 -7.39 30.77 21.47
N GLN A 81 -6.88 31.19 22.62
CA GLN A 81 -5.53 31.75 22.76
C GLN A 81 -4.47 30.73 22.30
N ARG A 82 -4.63 29.46 22.67
CA ARG A 82 -3.72 28.37 22.22
C ARG A 82 -3.71 28.21 20.70
N LEU A 83 -4.86 28.28 20.04
CA LEU A 83 -4.96 28.22 18.59
C LEU A 83 -4.30 29.43 17.91
N ILE A 84 -4.40 30.63 18.51
CA ILE A 84 -3.70 31.84 18.03
C ILE A 84 -2.19 31.65 18.13
N GLU A 85 -1.69 31.14 19.26
CA GLU A 85 -0.27 30.86 19.46
C GLU A 85 0.26 29.81 18.49
N GLU A 86 -0.51 28.74 18.27
CA GLU A 86 -0.20 27.70 17.29
C GLU A 86 -0.06 28.29 15.89
N GLU A 87 -1.02 29.12 15.45
CA GLU A 87 -0.99 29.76 14.13
C GLU A 87 0.23 30.68 13.97
N LEU A 88 0.57 31.49 15.01
CA LEU A 88 1.76 32.33 14.99
C LEU A 88 3.06 31.49 14.82
N LEU A 89 3.15 30.34 15.50
CA LEU A 89 4.30 29.44 15.38
C LEU A 89 4.37 28.80 13.99
N VAL A 90 3.23 28.40 13.40
CA VAL A 90 3.16 27.88 12.03
C VAL A 90 3.63 28.93 11.04
N GLN A 91 3.13 30.17 11.11
CA GLN A 91 3.57 31.28 10.25
C GLN A 91 5.08 31.56 10.42
N ARG A 92 5.59 31.47 11.65
CA ARG A 92 7.03 31.61 11.90
C ARG A 92 7.84 30.48 11.25
N GLY A 93 7.37 29.24 11.36
CA GLY A 93 7.99 28.09 10.67
C GLY A 93 8.06 28.29 9.15
N PHE A 94 6.97 28.78 8.55
CA PHE A 94 6.94 29.17 7.14
C PHE A 94 8.00 30.23 6.80
N SER A 95 8.04 31.31 7.58
CA SER A 95 9.00 32.41 7.37
C SER A 95 10.46 32.00 7.51
N LEU A 96 10.74 30.96 8.30
CA LEU A 96 12.07 30.35 8.45
C LEU A 96 12.41 29.34 7.35
N GLY A 97 11.48 29.06 6.43
CA GLY A 97 11.68 28.10 5.34
C GLY A 97 11.74 26.63 5.81
N MET A 98 11.14 26.31 6.96
CA MET A 98 11.19 24.93 7.48
C MET A 98 10.59 23.90 6.51
N ILE A 99 9.60 24.29 5.70
CA ILE A 99 9.02 23.40 4.67
C ILE A 99 10.06 22.92 3.66
N THR A 100 11.06 23.74 3.36
CA THR A 100 12.09 23.40 2.36
C THR A 100 13.33 22.79 3.00
N SER A 101 13.66 23.12 4.23
CA SER A 101 14.91 22.77 4.91
C SER A 101 14.78 21.64 5.93
N ASP A 102 13.59 21.41 6.50
CA ASP A 102 13.38 20.43 7.56
C ASP A 102 12.71 19.16 7.02
N ASN A 103 13.39 18.02 7.18
CA ASN A 103 12.90 16.73 6.67
C ASN A 103 11.67 16.21 7.42
N ASP A 104 11.53 16.52 8.71
CA ASP A 104 10.40 16.07 9.51
C ASP A 104 9.14 16.82 9.13
N VAL A 105 9.24 18.13 8.90
CA VAL A 105 8.14 18.97 8.39
C VAL A 105 7.70 18.48 7.00
N ARG A 106 8.66 18.26 6.10
CA ARG A 106 8.38 17.70 4.76
C ARG A 106 7.71 16.34 4.85
N GLY A 107 8.24 15.45 5.68
CA GLY A 107 7.67 14.12 5.91
C GLY A 107 6.25 14.19 6.49
N ALA A 108 5.98 15.13 7.38
CA ALA A 108 4.63 15.33 7.94
C ALA A 108 3.64 15.76 6.85
N ILE A 109 4.00 16.72 5.99
CA ILE A 109 3.15 17.16 4.88
C ILE A 109 2.84 15.99 3.93
N VAL A 110 3.87 15.22 3.53
CA VAL A 110 3.70 14.07 2.62
C VAL A 110 2.78 13.02 3.25
N ARG A 111 3.01 12.67 4.52
CA ARG A 111 2.14 11.70 5.23
C ARG A 111 0.69 12.18 5.32
N THR A 112 0.48 13.45 5.60
CA THR A 112 -0.88 14.03 5.70
C THR A 112 -1.60 13.99 4.36
N LEU A 113 -0.93 14.33 3.25
CA LEU A 113 -1.49 14.25 1.91
C LEU A 113 -1.84 12.80 1.53
N ILE A 114 -0.94 11.85 1.77
CA ILE A 114 -1.19 10.43 1.52
C ILE A 114 -2.37 9.93 2.38
N SER A 115 -2.43 10.31 3.66
CA SER A 115 -3.54 9.96 4.55
C SER A 115 -4.87 10.50 4.07
N SER A 116 -4.92 11.76 3.58
CA SER A 116 -6.13 12.35 3.01
C SER A 116 -6.66 11.55 1.81
N ILE A 117 -5.77 11.17 0.88
CA ILE A 117 -6.12 10.36 -0.30
C ILE A 117 -6.64 8.98 0.14
N ASN A 118 -6.02 8.35 1.13
CA ASN A 118 -6.44 7.05 1.65
C ASN A 118 -7.82 7.12 2.32
N THR A 119 -8.09 8.18 3.10
CA THR A 119 -9.39 8.39 3.74
C THR A 119 -10.52 8.51 2.71
N GLU A 120 -10.28 9.19 1.59
CA GLU A 120 -11.24 9.25 0.49
C GLU A 120 -11.47 7.87 -0.15
N ALA A 121 -10.45 7.03 -0.22
CA ALA A 121 -10.59 5.66 -0.72
C ALA A 121 -11.36 4.75 0.26
N GLU A 122 -11.16 4.92 1.57
CA GLU A 122 -11.89 4.18 2.61
C GLU A 122 -13.40 4.47 2.62
N ALA A 123 -13.81 5.64 2.15
CA ALA A 123 -15.21 6.00 1.99
C ALA A 123 -15.92 5.27 0.84
N ILE A 124 -15.18 4.53 -0.01
CA ILE A 124 -15.74 3.76 -1.11
C ILE A 124 -16.52 2.56 -0.56
N VAL A 125 -17.77 2.45 -0.96
CA VAL A 125 -18.57 1.26 -0.75
C VAL A 125 -18.58 0.48 -2.07
N PRO A 126 -17.77 -0.59 -2.20
CA PRO A 126 -17.69 -1.31 -3.46
C PRO A 126 -18.98 -2.09 -3.75
N GLU A 127 -19.41 -2.08 -5.00
CA GLU A 127 -20.48 -2.92 -5.49
C GLU A 127 -20.05 -4.39 -5.55
N LYS A 128 -21.01 -5.31 -5.41
CA LYS A 128 -20.73 -6.75 -5.42
C LYS A 128 -20.01 -7.20 -6.70
N GLU A 129 -20.39 -6.63 -7.83
CA GLU A 129 -19.82 -6.96 -9.14
C GLU A 129 -18.37 -6.49 -9.25
N GLU A 130 -18.03 -5.34 -8.68
CA GLU A 130 -16.67 -4.82 -8.63
C GLU A 130 -15.76 -5.74 -7.80
N LEU A 131 -16.25 -6.23 -6.65
CA LEU A 131 -15.52 -7.20 -5.82
C LEU A 131 -15.28 -8.52 -6.54
N ILE A 132 -16.28 -9.04 -7.27
CA ILE A 132 -16.15 -10.28 -8.06
C ILE A 132 -15.10 -10.08 -9.15
N ASN A 133 -15.15 -8.97 -9.87
CA ASN A 133 -14.21 -8.65 -10.93
C ASN A 133 -12.78 -8.47 -10.36
N PHE A 134 -12.66 -7.80 -9.22
CA PHE A 134 -11.38 -7.63 -8.54
C PHE A 134 -10.80 -8.98 -8.10
N TYR A 135 -11.60 -9.85 -7.50
CA TYR A 135 -11.19 -11.20 -7.14
C TYR A 135 -10.70 -11.99 -8.35
N ASN A 136 -11.48 -12.00 -9.43
CA ASN A 136 -11.13 -12.76 -10.65
C ASN A 136 -9.82 -12.28 -11.29
N ASN A 137 -9.55 -10.98 -11.23
CA ASN A 137 -8.33 -10.38 -11.78
C ASN A 137 -7.12 -10.51 -10.84
N ASN A 138 -7.33 -10.88 -9.58
CA ASN A 138 -6.30 -10.93 -8.54
C ASN A 138 -6.32 -12.24 -7.75
N LYS A 139 -6.75 -13.35 -8.35
CA LYS A 139 -6.94 -14.65 -7.67
C LYS A 139 -5.72 -15.10 -6.88
N GLU A 140 -4.52 -14.86 -7.39
CA GLU A 140 -3.27 -15.24 -6.75
C GLU A 140 -3.06 -14.58 -5.37
N ARG A 141 -3.65 -13.39 -5.15
CA ARG A 141 -3.61 -12.71 -3.84
C ARG A 141 -4.45 -13.44 -2.76
N PHE A 142 -5.37 -14.29 -3.20
CA PHE A 142 -6.33 -15.02 -2.36
C PHE A 142 -6.09 -16.53 -2.39
N ALA A 143 -4.93 -16.95 -2.89
CA ALA A 143 -4.55 -18.35 -2.95
C ALA A 143 -4.12 -18.85 -1.56
N TYR A 144 -4.61 -20.00 -1.19
CA TYR A 144 -4.00 -20.82 -0.14
C TYR A 144 -2.82 -21.57 -0.77
N PRO A 145 -1.58 -21.30 -0.34
CA PRO A 145 -0.42 -21.94 -0.95
C PRO A 145 -0.48 -23.44 -0.73
N ALA A 146 0.10 -24.21 -1.67
CA ALA A 146 0.29 -25.63 -1.50
C ALA A 146 1.05 -25.91 -0.19
N THR A 147 0.63 -26.97 0.51
CA THR A 147 1.25 -27.42 1.75
C THR A 147 1.63 -28.89 1.67
N TYR A 148 2.70 -29.25 2.35
CA TYR A 148 3.31 -30.56 2.28
C TYR A 148 3.59 -31.06 3.69
N PHE A 149 3.19 -32.30 3.96
CA PHE A 149 3.69 -33.03 5.10
C PHE A 149 4.86 -33.88 4.62
N ILE A 150 6.05 -33.58 5.12
CA ILE A 150 7.29 -34.24 4.71
C ILE A 150 7.98 -34.85 5.90
N GLU A 151 8.66 -35.96 5.64
CA GLU A 151 9.69 -36.48 6.52
C GLU A 151 11.04 -36.46 5.80
N ALA A 152 12.09 -36.21 6.55
CA ALA A 152 13.43 -36.14 6.01
C ALA A 152 14.46 -36.87 6.86
N TRP A 153 15.43 -37.45 6.18
CA TRP A 153 16.57 -38.14 6.79
C TRP A 153 17.86 -37.72 6.11
N VAL A 154 18.95 -37.95 6.78
CA VAL A 154 20.31 -37.78 6.23
C VAL A 154 21.06 -39.10 6.27
N SER A 155 21.80 -39.38 5.18
CA SER A 155 22.71 -40.51 5.04
C SER A 155 24.10 -40.05 4.60
N LYS A 156 25.13 -40.84 4.92
CA LYS A 156 26.51 -40.58 4.49
C LYS A 156 26.87 -41.30 3.22
N THR A 157 26.08 -42.31 2.81
CA THR A 157 26.40 -43.16 1.63
C THR A 157 25.28 -43.14 0.61
N LEU A 158 25.65 -43.23 -0.67
CA LEU A 158 24.68 -43.36 -1.75
C LEU A 158 23.93 -44.72 -1.69
N GLY A 159 24.62 -45.78 -1.30
CA GLY A 159 24.02 -47.13 -1.22
C GLY A 159 22.87 -47.21 -0.22
N ASP A 160 23.09 -46.73 1.03
CA ASP A 160 22.04 -46.69 2.03
C ASP A 160 20.87 -45.77 1.60
N THR A 161 21.20 -44.67 0.91
CA THR A 161 20.20 -43.73 0.38
C THR A 161 19.29 -44.39 -0.65
N GLN A 162 19.84 -45.15 -1.61
CA GLN A 162 19.07 -45.82 -2.65
C GLN A 162 18.16 -46.92 -2.07
N ILE A 163 18.67 -47.68 -1.09
CA ILE A 163 17.88 -48.68 -0.38
C ILE A 163 16.69 -48.01 0.34
N ALA A 164 16.94 -46.94 1.06
CA ALA A 164 15.88 -46.21 1.80
C ALA A 164 14.81 -45.64 0.85
N ILE A 165 15.21 -45.03 -0.26
CA ILE A 165 14.27 -44.52 -1.26
C ILE A 165 13.40 -45.63 -1.85
N ASN A 166 14.01 -46.78 -2.18
CA ASN A 166 13.27 -47.92 -2.70
C ASN A 166 12.26 -48.44 -1.66
N GLN A 167 12.65 -48.50 -0.38
CA GLN A 167 11.74 -48.89 0.70
C GLN A 167 10.56 -47.94 0.82
N LEU A 168 10.84 -46.63 0.88
CA LEU A 168 9.80 -45.59 1.03
C LEU A 168 8.84 -45.57 -0.17
N ASN A 169 9.36 -45.64 -1.41
CA ASN A 169 8.52 -45.63 -2.61
C ASN A 169 7.68 -46.93 -2.78
N ASN A 170 8.01 -48.01 -2.06
CA ASN A 170 7.22 -49.24 -1.97
C ASN A 170 6.34 -49.30 -0.70
N ASN A 171 5.98 -48.16 -0.14
CA ASN A 171 5.18 -48.04 1.08
C ASN A 171 5.80 -48.72 2.33
N GLY A 172 7.11 -48.93 2.32
CA GLY A 172 7.85 -49.39 3.47
C GLY A 172 8.25 -48.22 4.40
N SER A 173 8.84 -48.57 5.54
CA SER A 173 9.48 -47.64 6.43
C SER A 173 10.99 -47.80 6.43
N ILE A 174 11.73 -46.71 6.73
CA ILE A 174 13.17 -46.85 6.96
C ILE A 174 13.34 -47.57 8.30
N GLU A 175 13.66 -48.83 8.26
CA GLU A 175 14.05 -49.58 9.44
C GLU A 175 15.35 -49.03 10.03
N SER A 176 15.59 -49.24 11.32
CA SER A 176 16.73 -48.70 12.06
C SER A 176 18.06 -49.02 11.37
N ASN A 177 18.49 -48.13 10.49
CA ASN A 177 19.81 -48.17 9.86
C ASN A 177 20.72 -47.18 10.56
N LYS A 178 21.83 -47.66 11.13
CA LYS A 178 22.80 -46.83 11.87
C LYS A 178 23.41 -45.70 11.02
N ASN A 179 23.32 -45.79 9.70
CA ASN A 179 23.87 -44.84 8.77
C ASN A 179 22.85 -43.78 8.34
N ILE A 180 21.56 -43.96 8.67
CA ILE A 180 20.49 -43.03 8.33
C ILE A 180 19.92 -42.43 9.59
N LYS A 181 19.89 -41.10 9.65
CA LYS A 181 19.34 -40.37 10.78
C LYS A 181 18.15 -39.49 10.35
N ARG A 182 17.04 -39.59 11.04
CA ARG A 182 15.89 -38.70 10.85
C ARG A 182 16.25 -37.27 11.26
N LEU A 183 15.78 -36.30 10.53
CA LEU A 183 15.87 -34.88 10.87
C LEU A 183 14.70 -34.53 11.77
N GLU A 184 14.95 -34.39 13.07
CA GLU A 184 13.93 -34.09 14.07
C GLU A 184 13.58 -32.61 14.18
N ASN A 185 14.36 -31.75 13.55
CA ASN A 185 14.15 -30.30 13.53
C ASN A 185 13.03 -29.86 12.57
N ILE A 186 12.47 -30.76 11.77
CA ILE A 186 11.36 -30.48 10.86
C ILE A 186 10.06 -30.66 11.65
N PRO A 187 9.17 -29.64 11.71
CA PRO A 187 7.90 -29.77 12.40
C PRO A 187 7.02 -30.87 11.82
N ASN A 188 6.33 -31.58 12.70
CA ASN A 188 5.37 -32.59 12.30
C ASN A 188 4.05 -31.94 11.92
N GLY A 189 3.76 -31.84 10.62
CA GLY A 189 2.55 -31.21 10.08
C GLY A 189 2.72 -30.68 8.67
N LEU A 190 1.68 -30.04 8.17
CA LEU A 190 1.66 -29.44 6.85
C LEU A 190 2.48 -28.14 6.82
N LEU A 191 3.49 -28.08 5.98
CA LEU A 191 4.41 -26.97 5.80
C LEU A 191 4.25 -26.34 4.41
N THR A 192 4.31 -25.01 4.33
CA THR A 192 4.43 -24.32 3.04
C THR A 192 5.83 -24.50 2.47
N LEU A 193 6.01 -24.35 1.15
CA LEU A 193 7.34 -24.39 0.52
C LEU A 193 8.31 -23.36 1.12
N LYS A 194 7.81 -22.20 1.55
CA LYS A 194 8.62 -21.20 2.25
C LYS A 194 9.21 -21.76 3.54
N LYS A 195 8.39 -22.44 4.34
CA LYS A 195 8.85 -23.09 5.58
C LYS A 195 9.82 -24.24 5.28
N ILE A 196 9.56 -25.03 4.29
CA ILE A 196 10.49 -26.11 3.86
C ILE A 196 11.83 -25.51 3.42
N THR A 197 11.83 -24.38 2.71
CA THR A 197 13.05 -23.66 2.33
C THR A 197 13.86 -23.22 3.56
N GLU A 198 13.20 -22.77 4.62
CA GLU A 198 13.86 -22.38 5.87
C GLU A 198 14.55 -23.56 6.57
N TYR A 199 14.00 -24.78 6.47
CA TYR A 199 14.54 -25.99 7.13
C TYR A 199 15.54 -26.77 6.27
N LEU A 200 15.27 -26.89 4.96
CA LEU A 200 15.99 -27.79 4.06
C LEU A 200 16.71 -27.09 2.90
N GLY A 201 16.59 -25.77 2.82
CA GLY A 201 17.17 -24.98 1.75
C GLY A 201 16.35 -24.94 0.45
N PRO A 202 16.66 -23.98 -0.44
CA PRO A 202 15.89 -23.74 -1.67
C PRO A 202 16.01 -24.87 -2.70
N SER A 203 17.16 -25.57 -2.73
CA SER A 203 17.40 -26.67 -3.67
C SER A 203 16.47 -27.86 -3.46
N ILE A 204 16.22 -28.22 -2.20
CA ILE A 204 15.29 -29.30 -1.84
C ILE A 204 13.84 -28.84 -2.04
N ALA A 205 13.50 -27.64 -1.58
CA ALA A 205 12.15 -27.11 -1.73
C ALA A 205 11.69 -27.01 -3.20
N SER A 206 12.60 -26.62 -4.11
CA SER A 206 12.30 -26.56 -5.55
C SER A 206 12.02 -27.94 -6.16
N LYS A 207 12.65 -29.00 -5.64
CA LYS A 207 12.41 -30.38 -6.07
C LYS A 207 11.09 -30.94 -5.54
N ILE A 208 10.64 -30.54 -4.35
CA ILE A 208 9.37 -30.96 -3.75
C ILE A 208 8.18 -30.44 -4.56
N LYS A 209 8.25 -29.20 -5.05
CA LYS A 209 7.13 -28.51 -5.70
C LYS A 209 6.42 -29.33 -6.79
N PRO A 210 7.12 -29.97 -7.76
CA PRO A 210 6.50 -30.74 -8.85
C PRO A 210 6.09 -32.16 -8.45
N LEU A 211 6.49 -32.65 -7.27
CA LEU A 211 6.27 -34.03 -6.88
C LEU A 211 4.90 -34.23 -6.25
N SER A 212 4.42 -35.47 -6.35
CA SER A 212 3.15 -35.92 -5.79
C SER A 212 3.33 -36.51 -4.38
N GLU A 213 2.24 -36.70 -3.68
CA GLU A 213 2.14 -37.46 -2.44
C GLU A 213 2.67 -38.89 -2.62
N GLY A 214 3.30 -39.47 -1.62
CA GLY A 214 3.88 -40.80 -1.59
C GLY A 214 5.27 -40.91 -2.20
N VAL A 215 5.78 -39.88 -2.89
CA VAL A 215 7.08 -39.91 -3.55
C VAL A 215 8.20 -39.63 -2.55
N ALA A 216 9.24 -40.50 -2.58
CA ALA A 216 10.50 -40.25 -1.91
C ALA A 216 11.62 -39.97 -2.92
N PHE A 217 12.50 -39.03 -2.62
CA PHE A 217 13.64 -38.65 -3.46
C PHE A 217 14.85 -38.30 -2.62
N SER A 218 16.03 -38.25 -3.30
CA SER A 218 17.27 -37.80 -2.65
C SER A 218 17.83 -36.51 -3.22
N HIS A 219 18.60 -35.84 -2.37
CA HIS A 219 19.39 -34.67 -2.72
C HIS A 219 20.76 -34.73 -2.06
N HIS A 220 21.83 -34.56 -2.86
CA HIS A 220 23.18 -34.53 -2.36
C HIS A 220 23.67 -33.10 -2.21
N GLU A 221 24.06 -32.73 -0.99
CA GLU A 221 24.61 -31.41 -0.68
C GLU A 221 25.55 -31.50 0.53
N ASN A 222 26.68 -30.81 0.48
CA ASN A 222 27.67 -30.73 1.58
C ASN A 222 28.09 -32.11 2.11
N ASP A 223 28.48 -33.04 1.22
CA ASP A 223 28.89 -34.40 1.53
C ASP A 223 27.85 -35.23 2.30
N ARG A 224 26.59 -34.89 2.19
CA ARG A 224 25.47 -35.62 2.79
C ARG A 224 24.39 -35.87 1.77
N TRP A 225 23.72 -37.00 1.94
CA TRP A 225 22.54 -37.34 1.18
C TRP A 225 21.30 -37.09 2.02
N TYR A 226 20.46 -36.13 1.57
CA TYR A 226 19.14 -35.93 2.12
C TYR A 226 18.17 -36.87 1.44
N ILE A 227 17.32 -37.52 2.23
CA ILE A 227 16.23 -38.39 1.78
C ILE A 227 14.95 -37.69 2.23
N ILE A 228 14.06 -37.39 1.33
CA ILE A 228 12.82 -36.67 1.61
C ILE A 228 11.66 -37.53 1.12
N GLN A 229 10.64 -37.73 1.97
CA GLN A 229 9.38 -38.35 1.61
C GLN A 229 8.26 -37.31 1.76
N ILE A 230 7.38 -37.27 0.76
CA ILE A 230 6.17 -36.44 0.78
C ILE A 230 5.02 -37.36 1.22
N ASN A 231 4.61 -37.24 2.49
CA ASN A 231 3.55 -38.08 3.05
C ASN A 231 2.16 -37.55 2.70
N GLN A 232 2.01 -36.24 2.55
CA GLN A 232 0.77 -35.61 2.14
C GLN A 232 1.07 -34.31 1.38
N LYS A 233 0.26 -34.02 0.38
CA LYS A 233 0.30 -32.78 -0.38
C LYS A 233 -1.11 -32.21 -0.50
N ASN A 234 -1.30 -30.99 -0.04
CA ASN A 234 -2.48 -30.20 -0.38
C ASN A 234 -2.10 -29.27 -1.51
N GLU A 235 -2.80 -29.36 -2.61
CA GLU A 235 -2.57 -28.46 -3.74
C GLU A 235 -2.97 -27.02 -3.42
N GLU A 236 -2.39 -26.10 -4.15
CA GLU A 236 -2.81 -24.70 -4.12
C GLU A 236 -4.30 -24.61 -4.45
N SER A 237 -5.02 -23.82 -3.66
CA SER A 237 -6.45 -23.60 -3.84
C SER A 237 -6.78 -22.13 -3.65
N PHE A 238 -7.91 -21.71 -4.22
CA PHE A 238 -8.38 -20.34 -4.07
C PHE A 238 -9.51 -20.27 -3.05
N ALA A 239 -9.42 -19.29 -2.17
CA ALA A 239 -10.47 -19.07 -1.18
C ALA A 239 -11.81 -18.75 -1.87
N PRO A 240 -12.91 -19.44 -1.56
CA PRO A 240 -14.24 -19.02 -2.00
C PRO A 240 -14.53 -17.58 -1.56
N ILE A 241 -15.13 -16.78 -2.44
CA ILE A 241 -15.44 -15.36 -2.16
C ILE A 241 -16.24 -15.21 -0.87
N GLU A 242 -17.15 -16.14 -0.61
CA GLU A 242 -18.02 -16.16 0.57
C GLU A 242 -17.22 -16.19 1.88
N ASN A 243 -16.05 -16.83 1.88
CA ASN A 243 -15.20 -16.98 3.05
C ASN A 243 -14.26 -15.80 3.29
N ILE A 244 -14.02 -14.97 2.26
CA ILE A 244 -13.03 -13.90 2.29
C ILE A 244 -13.61 -12.51 2.04
N GLN A 245 -14.92 -12.31 2.17
CA GLN A 245 -15.59 -11.06 1.83
C GLN A 245 -14.95 -9.83 2.50
N ILE A 246 -14.62 -9.91 3.78
CA ILE A 246 -13.99 -8.82 4.53
C ILE A 246 -12.58 -8.56 3.99
N GLN A 247 -11.79 -9.61 3.80
CA GLN A 247 -10.45 -9.51 3.25
C GLN A 247 -10.46 -8.94 1.84
N LEU A 248 -11.39 -9.43 1.00
CA LEU A 248 -11.55 -8.99 -0.38
C LEU A 248 -11.90 -7.50 -0.45
N LYS A 249 -12.83 -7.04 0.40
CA LYS A 249 -13.20 -5.62 0.49
C LYS A 249 -11.98 -4.77 0.91
N ASN A 250 -11.23 -5.19 1.92
CA ASN A 250 -10.08 -4.46 2.40
C ASN A 250 -8.96 -4.36 1.35
N GLU A 251 -8.70 -5.46 0.63
CA GLU A 251 -7.72 -5.47 -0.46
C GLU A 251 -8.18 -4.62 -1.65
N PHE A 252 -9.49 -4.61 -1.97
CA PHE A 252 -10.06 -3.74 -2.99
C PHE A 252 -9.87 -2.26 -2.63
N ILE A 253 -10.23 -1.86 -1.40
CA ILE A 253 -10.07 -0.48 -0.92
C ILE A 253 -8.60 -0.06 -0.98
N ARG A 254 -7.67 -0.92 -0.54
CA ARG A 254 -6.23 -0.66 -0.63
C ARG A 254 -5.77 -0.47 -2.08
N ASP A 255 -6.21 -1.32 -2.99
CA ASP A 255 -5.89 -1.21 -4.42
C ASP A 255 -6.44 0.10 -5.03
N GLN A 256 -7.64 0.53 -4.63
CA GLN A 256 -8.19 1.82 -5.04
C GLN A 256 -7.41 3.00 -4.46
N ALA A 257 -6.97 2.93 -3.20
CA ALA A 257 -6.14 3.93 -2.57
C ALA A 257 -4.78 4.07 -3.31
N ASP A 258 -4.12 2.95 -3.60
CA ASP A 258 -2.85 2.93 -4.33
C ASP A 258 -3.00 3.51 -5.75
N LYS A 259 -4.07 3.18 -6.45
CA LYS A 259 -4.36 3.72 -7.79
C LYS A 259 -4.61 5.23 -7.76
N ARG A 260 -5.39 5.71 -6.80
CA ARG A 260 -5.66 7.15 -6.63
C ARG A 260 -4.40 7.91 -6.29
N LEU A 261 -3.60 7.42 -5.34
CA LEU A 261 -2.33 8.03 -4.99
C LEU A 261 -1.39 8.11 -6.19
N ARG A 262 -1.28 7.04 -6.98
CA ARG A 262 -0.45 7.03 -8.19
C ARG A 262 -0.96 8.02 -9.21
N ALA A 263 -2.25 8.03 -9.52
CA ALA A 263 -2.85 8.98 -10.45
C ALA A 263 -2.65 10.44 -9.98
N TYR A 264 -2.76 10.71 -8.68
CA TYR A 264 -2.49 12.03 -8.12
C TYR A 264 -1.03 12.44 -8.31
N ILE A 265 -0.08 11.55 -8.00
CA ILE A 265 1.36 11.82 -8.20
C ILE A 265 1.69 12.01 -9.69
N ASP A 266 1.12 11.21 -10.58
CA ASP A 266 1.35 11.32 -12.01
C ASP A 266 0.80 12.66 -12.55
N ASN A 267 -0.38 13.09 -12.10
CA ASN A 267 -0.89 14.42 -12.42
C ASN A 267 0.03 15.55 -11.92
N LEU A 268 0.58 15.42 -10.71
CA LEU A 268 1.55 16.39 -10.19
C LEU A 268 2.81 16.44 -11.07
N LYS A 269 3.31 15.29 -11.56
CA LYS A 269 4.47 15.22 -12.43
C LYS A 269 4.22 15.85 -13.81
N GLU A 270 3.04 15.59 -14.39
CA GLU A 270 2.63 16.16 -15.68
C GLU A 270 2.60 17.69 -15.66
N ASN A 271 2.22 18.27 -14.51
CA ASN A 271 2.14 19.71 -14.32
C ASN A 271 3.43 20.34 -13.75
N ALA A 272 4.48 19.55 -13.53
CA ALA A 272 5.75 20.01 -12.98
C ALA A 272 6.84 20.14 -14.05
N SER A 273 7.71 21.14 -13.93
CA SER A 273 8.96 21.20 -14.70
C SER A 273 10.05 20.40 -13.95
N ILE A 274 10.41 19.22 -14.47
CA ILE A 274 11.41 18.34 -13.86
C ILE A 274 12.67 18.33 -14.72
N ASN A 275 13.77 18.85 -14.19
CA ASN A 275 15.06 18.87 -14.86
C ASN A 275 16.05 17.96 -14.11
N TYR A 276 16.55 16.95 -14.79
CA TYR A 276 17.60 16.06 -14.27
C TYR A 276 18.96 16.69 -14.54
N LEU A 277 19.67 17.08 -13.46
CA LEU A 277 20.94 17.80 -13.59
C LEU A 277 22.14 16.87 -13.81
N ASN A 278 22.00 15.57 -13.52
CA ASN A 278 23.02 14.54 -13.74
C ASN A 278 22.35 13.22 -14.11
N GLU A 279 22.48 12.78 -15.33
CA GLU A 279 22.34 11.36 -15.67
C GLU A 279 23.62 10.65 -15.21
N ARG A 280 23.50 9.84 -14.15
CA ARG A 280 24.57 8.90 -13.76
C ARG A 280 24.29 7.54 -14.32
#